data_436317922ceab3c053faf689ba6eddd4
#
_entry.id   436317922ceab3c053faf689ba6eddd4
#
_cell.length_a   1.000
_cell.length_b   1.000
_cell.length_c   1.000
_cell.angle_alpha   90.00
_cell.angle_beta   90.00
_cell.angle_gamma   90.00
#
_symmetry.space_group_name_H-M   'P 1'
#
loop_
_entity.id
_entity.type
_entity.pdbx_description
1 polymer ?
#
loop_
_entity_poly.entity_id
_entity_poly.type
_entity_poly.pdbx_seq_one_letter_code
_entity_poly.pdbx_strand_id
1 'polypeptide(L)'
;KGLVVVSNYYESISDNLLKYCLKTLSINKLEADVKIVSGALEIPTLISCNIKKKYKFFIALGCIIKGKTPHFDFIASAITKSLLDLSIEHKVPVTNGIITSLTRTQAIERSSKNKNKGQEAANAAISLLKHI
;
A
#
# COMPACT_ATOMS: atom_id res chain seq x y z
N LYS A 1 15.64 -2.37 -4.94
CA LYS A 1 14.41 -2.92 -5.52
C LYS A 1 13.39 -3.20 -4.43
N GLY A 2 12.16 -2.79 -4.64
CA GLY A 2 11.08 -2.98 -3.71
C GLY A 2 10.03 -3.96 -4.20
N LEU A 3 9.06 -4.22 -3.34
CA LEU A 3 7.88 -5.01 -3.67
C LEU A 3 6.64 -4.17 -3.40
N VAL A 4 5.81 -4.02 -4.42
CA VAL A 4 4.48 -3.41 -4.29
C VAL A 4 3.45 -4.52 -4.28
N VAL A 5 2.67 -4.60 -3.22
CA VAL A 5 1.57 -5.56 -3.10
C VAL A 5 0.27 -4.79 -3.18
N VAL A 6 -0.53 -5.10 -4.19
CA VAL A 6 -1.77 -4.38 -4.44
C VAL A 6 -2.97 -5.31 -4.41
N SER A 7 -4.02 -4.91 -3.69
CA SER A 7 -5.30 -5.61 -3.75
C SER A 7 -6.15 -5.02 -4.85
N ASN A 8 -6.78 -5.88 -5.65
CA ASN A 8 -7.54 -5.44 -6.82
C ASN A 8 -9.07 -5.55 -6.67
N TYR A 9 -9.56 -5.59 -5.44
CA TYR A 9 -11.00 -5.67 -5.19
C TYR A 9 -11.76 -4.53 -5.87
N TYR A 10 -11.27 -3.30 -5.75
CA TYR A 10 -11.77 -2.13 -6.47
C TYR A 10 -10.78 -1.80 -7.58
N GLU A 11 -10.90 -2.49 -8.71
CA GLU A 11 -9.85 -2.53 -9.74
C GLU A 11 -9.43 -1.16 -10.26
N SER A 12 -10.39 -0.30 -10.61
CA SER A 12 -10.06 1.02 -11.15
C SER A 12 -9.33 1.91 -10.15
N ILE A 13 -9.71 1.81 -8.87
CA ILE A 13 -9.05 2.56 -7.80
C ILE A 13 -7.63 2.03 -7.60
N SER A 14 -7.49 0.71 -7.53
CA SER A 14 -6.19 0.05 -7.35
C SER A 14 -5.25 0.32 -8.52
N ASP A 15 -5.76 0.32 -9.75
CA ASP A 15 -4.96 0.63 -10.93
C ASP A 15 -4.38 2.04 -10.86
N ASN A 16 -5.17 3.02 -10.43
CA ASN A 16 -4.69 4.39 -10.27
C ASN A 16 -3.66 4.51 -9.15
N LEU A 17 -3.87 3.81 -8.04
CA LEU A 17 -2.89 3.79 -6.95
C LEU A 17 -1.56 3.23 -7.45
N LEU A 18 -1.60 2.11 -8.14
CA LEU A 18 -0.41 1.46 -8.68
C LEU A 18 0.31 2.34 -9.70
N LYS A 19 -0.45 2.93 -10.61
CA LYS A 19 0.10 3.80 -11.66
C LYS A 19 0.95 4.94 -11.05
N TYR A 20 0.40 5.67 -10.09
CA TYR A 20 1.10 6.82 -9.52
C TYR A 20 2.19 6.41 -8.53
N CYS A 21 2.04 5.26 -7.88
CA CYS A 21 3.09 4.69 -7.07
C CYS A 21 4.33 4.36 -7.91
N LEU A 22 4.14 3.59 -8.98
CA LEU A 22 5.23 3.19 -9.86
C LEU A 22 5.88 4.38 -10.56
N LYS A 23 5.07 5.37 -10.95
CA LYS A 23 5.60 6.59 -11.57
C LYS A 23 6.52 7.33 -10.60
N THR A 24 6.11 7.47 -9.35
CA THR A 24 6.91 8.14 -8.32
C THR A 24 8.21 7.40 -8.06
N LEU A 25 8.16 6.08 -7.96
CA LEU A 25 9.37 5.27 -7.81
C LEU A 25 10.31 5.44 -8.99
N SER A 26 9.78 5.39 -10.21
CA SER A 26 10.57 5.52 -11.44
C SER A 26 11.29 6.87 -11.53
N ILE A 27 10.62 7.96 -11.18
CA ILE A 27 11.22 9.29 -11.15
C ILE A 27 12.41 9.33 -10.19
N ASN A 28 12.35 8.55 -9.12
CA ASN A 28 13.42 8.45 -8.13
C ASN A 28 14.39 7.30 -8.41
N LYS A 29 14.35 6.73 -9.61
CA LYS A 29 15.26 5.65 -10.07
C LYS A 29 15.18 4.39 -9.21
N LEU A 30 13.99 4.08 -8.72
CA LEU A 30 13.71 2.88 -7.95
C LEU A 30 12.83 1.93 -8.76
N GLU A 31 13.15 0.65 -8.68
CA GLU A 31 12.38 -0.42 -9.30
C GLU A 31 11.62 -1.21 -8.26
N ALA A 32 10.53 -1.80 -8.68
CA ALA A 32 9.73 -2.67 -7.81
C ALA A 32 9.08 -3.79 -8.61
N ASP A 33 9.02 -4.96 -7.99
CA ASP A 33 8.14 -6.02 -8.46
C ASP A 33 6.73 -5.72 -7.97
N VAL A 34 5.73 -6.20 -8.69
CA VAL A 34 4.33 -6.01 -8.33
C VAL A 34 3.69 -7.38 -8.15
N LYS A 35 3.03 -7.57 -7.01
CA LYS A 35 2.23 -8.77 -6.75
C LYS A 35 0.81 -8.35 -6.42
N ILE A 36 -0.15 -9.05 -7.01
CA ILE A 36 -1.57 -8.72 -6.87
C ILE A 36 -2.25 -9.77 -5.98
N VAL A 37 -3.04 -9.28 -5.02
CA VAL A 37 -3.89 -10.12 -4.17
C VAL A 37 -5.34 -9.70 -4.32
N SER A 38 -6.27 -10.56 -3.94
CA SER A 38 -7.69 -10.30 -4.13
C SER A 38 -8.27 -9.32 -3.10
N GLY A 39 -7.77 -9.32 -1.89
CA GLY A 39 -8.28 -8.47 -0.83
C GLY A 39 -7.18 -7.86 0.03
N ALA A 40 -7.50 -6.76 0.69
CA ALA A 40 -6.53 -6.03 1.51
C ALA A 40 -6.00 -6.86 2.70
N LEU A 41 -6.81 -7.79 3.23
CA LEU A 41 -6.39 -8.64 4.34
C LEU A 41 -5.21 -9.54 4.00
N GLU A 42 -5.02 -9.89 2.73
CA GLU A 42 -3.94 -10.76 2.29
C GLU A 42 -2.61 -10.02 2.11
N ILE A 43 -2.63 -8.68 2.14
CA ILE A 43 -1.42 -7.88 1.90
C ILE A 43 -0.36 -8.09 2.99
N PRO A 44 -0.68 -7.99 4.28
CA PRO A 44 0.35 -8.17 5.31
C PRO A 44 0.99 -9.56 5.27
N THR A 45 0.21 -10.60 5.01
CA THR A 45 0.73 -11.96 4.91
C THR A 45 1.72 -12.09 3.76
N LEU A 46 1.37 -11.56 2.59
CA LEU A 46 2.25 -11.66 1.43
C LEU A 46 3.55 -10.87 1.64
N ILE A 47 3.46 -9.69 2.25
CA ILE A 47 4.65 -8.92 2.61
C ILE A 47 5.53 -9.72 3.58
N SER A 48 4.92 -10.29 4.62
CA SER A 48 5.63 -11.10 5.61
C SER A 48 6.41 -12.25 4.96
N CYS A 49 5.80 -12.92 3.98
CA CYS A 49 6.45 -14.01 3.27
C CYS A 49 7.65 -13.57 2.42
N ASN A 50 7.76 -12.29 2.13
CA ASN A 50 8.82 -11.73 1.28
C ASN A 50 9.83 -10.88 2.05
N ILE A 51 9.68 -10.73 3.35
CA ILE A 51 10.47 -9.81 4.17
C ILE A 51 11.98 -10.12 4.12
N LYS A 52 12.34 -11.37 4.13
CA LYS A 52 13.77 -11.78 4.14
C LYS A 52 14.34 -12.03 2.76
N LYS A 53 13.65 -11.58 1.72
CA LYS A 53 14.12 -11.71 0.35
C LYS A 53 14.89 -10.45 -0.07
N LYS A 54 15.14 -10.32 -1.35
CA LYS A 54 15.97 -9.27 -1.94
C LYS A 54 15.43 -7.84 -1.85
N TYR A 55 14.23 -7.66 -1.34
CA TYR A 55 13.56 -6.35 -1.37
C TYR A 55 14.04 -5.41 -0.28
N LYS A 56 14.25 -4.16 -0.65
CA LYS A 56 14.70 -3.10 0.24
C LYS A 56 13.55 -2.29 0.85
N PHE A 57 12.36 -2.40 0.27
CA PHE A 57 11.16 -1.73 0.76
C PHE A 57 9.92 -2.44 0.27
N PHE A 58 8.81 -2.17 0.95
CA PHE A 58 7.51 -2.75 0.62
C PHE A 58 6.46 -1.65 0.64
N ILE A 59 5.56 -1.68 -0.33
CA ILE A 59 4.44 -0.74 -0.41
C ILE A 59 3.14 -1.52 -0.54
N ALA A 60 2.21 -1.24 0.36
CA ALA A 60 0.87 -1.85 0.34
C ALA A 60 -0.09 -0.88 -0.33
N LEU A 61 -0.80 -1.33 -1.36
CA LEU A 61 -1.80 -0.54 -2.07
C LEU A 61 -3.13 -1.27 -2.09
N GLY A 62 -4.21 -0.54 -1.88
CA GLY A 62 -5.54 -1.12 -1.93
C GLY A 62 -6.58 -0.13 -1.47
N CYS A 63 -7.80 -0.62 -1.32
CA CYS A 63 -8.91 0.22 -0.92
C CYS A 63 -9.88 -0.57 -0.07
N ILE A 64 -10.27 0.00 1.06
CA ILE A 64 -11.32 -0.53 1.92
C ILE A 64 -12.37 0.56 2.07
N ILE A 65 -13.60 0.25 1.69
CA ILE A 65 -14.71 1.20 1.80
C ILE A 65 -15.68 0.67 2.85
N LYS A 66 -16.12 1.55 3.73
CA LYS A 66 -17.07 1.18 4.79
C LYS A 66 -18.37 0.66 4.18
N GLY A 67 -18.75 -0.55 4.58
CA GLY A 67 -20.02 -1.15 4.23
C GLY A 67 -21.04 -0.98 5.35
N LYS A 68 -22.11 -1.79 5.29
CA LYS A 68 -23.16 -1.78 6.30
C LYS A 68 -22.79 -2.57 7.55
N THR A 69 -21.64 -3.22 7.59
CA THR A 69 -21.19 -4.04 8.70
C THR A 69 -20.16 -3.31 9.57
N PRO A 70 -20.04 -3.64 10.86
CA PRO A 70 -19.04 -3.02 11.73
C PRO A 70 -17.61 -3.50 11.46
N HIS A 71 -17.40 -4.41 10.51
CA HIS A 71 -16.08 -5.00 10.26
C HIS A 71 -15.07 -4.04 9.64
N PHE A 72 -15.53 -2.93 9.07
CA PHE A 72 -14.65 -1.94 8.43
C PHE A 72 -13.56 -1.46 9.39
N ASP A 73 -13.94 -1.02 10.58
CA ASP A 73 -12.97 -0.48 11.55
C ASP A 73 -11.99 -1.55 12.03
N PHE A 74 -12.48 -2.78 12.24
CA PHE A 74 -11.63 -3.90 12.67
C PHE A 74 -10.62 -4.25 11.58
N ILE A 75 -11.06 -4.35 10.34
CA ILE A 75 -10.19 -4.71 9.21
C ILE A 75 -9.17 -3.62 8.97
N ALA A 76 -9.60 -2.36 8.89
CA ALA A 76 -8.71 -1.23 8.65
C ALA A 76 -7.64 -1.11 9.75
N SER A 77 -8.05 -1.22 11.01
CA SER A 77 -7.15 -1.15 12.15
C SER A 77 -6.16 -2.31 12.17
N ALA A 78 -6.63 -3.54 11.94
CA ALA A 78 -5.78 -4.72 11.94
C ALA A 78 -4.71 -4.66 10.83
N ILE A 79 -5.09 -4.24 9.63
CA ILE A 79 -4.16 -4.13 8.51
C ILE A 79 -3.13 -3.03 8.79
N THR A 80 -3.58 -1.86 9.24
CA THR A 80 -2.69 -0.74 9.54
C THR A 80 -1.66 -1.13 10.59
N LYS A 81 -2.10 -1.77 11.67
CA LYS A 81 -1.21 -2.23 12.73
C LYS A 81 -0.23 -3.28 12.22
N SER A 82 -0.72 -4.25 11.44
CA SER A 82 0.14 -5.32 10.92
C SER A 82 1.25 -4.78 10.03
N LEU A 83 0.95 -3.81 9.17
CA LEU A 83 1.96 -3.22 8.29
C LEU A 83 3.01 -2.45 9.10
N LEU A 84 2.58 -1.68 10.08
CA LEU A 84 3.49 -0.94 10.93
C LEU A 84 4.37 -1.88 11.75
N ASP A 85 3.80 -2.93 12.33
CA ASP A 85 4.54 -3.92 13.10
C ASP A 85 5.61 -4.62 12.25
N LEU A 86 5.28 -4.98 11.00
CA LEU A 86 6.25 -5.58 10.09
C LEU A 86 7.43 -4.63 9.83
N SER A 87 7.14 -3.36 9.62
CA SER A 87 8.17 -2.37 9.35
C SER A 87 9.12 -2.22 10.54
N ILE A 88 8.56 -2.09 11.73
CA ILE A 88 9.34 -1.87 12.96
C ILE A 88 10.13 -3.13 13.32
N GLU A 89 9.49 -4.29 13.29
CA GLU A 89 10.12 -5.55 13.66
C GLU A 89 11.30 -5.91 12.76
N HIS A 90 11.12 -5.74 11.44
CA HIS A 90 12.14 -6.14 10.47
C HIS A 90 13.05 -4.99 10.02
N LYS A 91 12.84 -3.80 10.55
CA LYS A 91 13.67 -2.60 10.26
C LYS A 91 13.79 -2.34 8.77
N VAL A 92 12.67 -2.41 8.08
CA VAL A 92 12.57 -2.19 6.63
C VAL A 92 11.34 -1.33 6.35
N PRO A 93 11.41 -0.42 5.35
CA PRO A 93 10.22 0.35 5.01
C PRO A 93 9.07 -0.55 4.54
N VAL A 94 7.95 -0.44 5.23
CA VAL A 94 6.67 -1.02 4.80
C VAL A 94 5.67 0.12 4.90
N THR A 95 5.33 0.71 3.75
CA THR A 95 4.47 1.89 3.75
C THR A 95 3.06 1.56 3.32
N ASN A 96 2.11 2.32 3.86
CA ASN A 96 0.69 2.04 3.74
C ASN A 96 0.02 2.99 2.74
N GLY A 97 -0.27 2.49 1.57
CA GLY A 97 -1.06 3.17 0.55
C GLY A 97 -2.48 2.60 0.41
N ILE A 98 -2.98 1.97 1.46
CA ILE A 98 -4.34 1.44 1.45
C ILE A 98 -5.31 2.54 1.86
N ILE A 99 -6.23 2.88 0.94
CA ILE A 99 -7.28 3.83 1.21
C ILE A 99 -8.29 3.20 2.17
N THR A 100 -8.62 3.91 3.23
CA THR A 100 -9.74 3.55 4.10
C THR A 100 -10.72 4.71 4.07
N SER A 101 -11.87 4.52 3.46
CA SER A 101 -12.82 5.60 3.26
C SER A 101 -14.23 5.19 3.63
N LEU A 102 -15.06 6.19 3.93
CA LEU A 102 -16.46 5.94 4.28
C LEU A 102 -17.31 5.74 3.02
N THR A 103 -16.91 6.35 1.90
CA THR A 103 -17.66 6.31 0.65
C THR A 103 -16.74 6.01 -0.54
N ARG A 104 -17.36 5.53 -1.62
CA ARG A 104 -16.65 5.30 -2.89
C ARG A 104 -16.13 6.60 -3.49
N THR A 105 -16.89 7.69 -3.35
CA THR A 105 -16.47 9.01 -3.85
C THR A 105 -15.15 9.45 -3.19
N GLN A 106 -15.03 9.27 -1.88
CA GLN A 106 -13.79 9.57 -1.17
C GLN A 106 -12.63 8.70 -1.67
N ALA A 107 -12.89 7.42 -1.92
CA ALA A 107 -11.88 6.51 -2.41
C ALA A 107 -11.38 6.93 -3.81
N ILE A 108 -12.30 7.29 -4.69
CA ILE A 108 -11.96 7.77 -6.04
C ILE A 108 -11.09 9.03 -5.94
N GLU A 109 -11.46 9.97 -5.08
CA GLU A 109 -10.69 11.20 -4.87
C GLU A 109 -9.26 10.91 -4.41
N ARG A 110 -9.10 9.99 -3.45
CA ARG A 110 -7.79 9.64 -2.88
C ARG A 110 -6.92 8.77 -3.80
N SER A 111 -7.49 8.30 -4.89
CA SER A 111 -6.75 7.61 -5.96
C SER A 111 -6.55 8.49 -7.18
N SER A 112 -6.98 9.75 -7.13
CA SER A 112 -6.87 10.69 -8.23
C SER A 112 -5.45 11.26 -8.36
N LYS A 113 -5.17 11.86 -9.50
CA LYS A 113 -3.86 12.45 -9.80
C LYS A 113 -3.37 13.43 -8.73
N ASN A 114 -4.27 14.24 -8.17
CA ASN A 114 -3.88 15.33 -7.26
C ASN A 114 -3.76 14.90 -5.79
N LYS A 115 -4.36 13.79 -5.40
CA LYS A 115 -4.39 13.33 -4.01
C LYS A 115 -4.18 11.82 -3.94
N ASN A 116 -3.23 11.32 -4.67
CA ASN A 116 -3.04 9.88 -4.81
C ASN A 116 -2.34 9.27 -3.59
N LYS A 117 -3.01 8.35 -2.94
CA LYS A 117 -2.49 7.63 -1.77
C LYS A 117 -1.31 6.72 -2.13
N GLY A 118 -1.30 6.19 -3.35
CA GLY A 118 -0.18 5.37 -3.84
C GLY A 118 1.09 6.20 -4.00
N GLN A 119 0.94 7.41 -4.49
CA GLN A 119 2.06 8.35 -4.58
C GLN A 119 2.58 8.69 -3.19
N GLU A 120 1.71 8.94 -2.24
CA GLU A 120 2.10 9.23 -0.86
C GLU A 120 2.89 8.08 -0.25
N ALA A 121 2.44 6.85 -0.45
CA ALA A 121 3.13 5.67 0.08
C ALA A 121 4.51 5.49 -0.55
N ALA A 122 4.63 5.74 -1.86
CA ALA A 122 5.92 5.70 -2.54
C ALA A 122 6.87 6.78 -1.99
N ASN A 123 6.38 8.00 -1.80
CA ASN A 123 7.18 9.07 -1.21
C ASN A 123 7.63 8.75 0.22
N ALA A 124 6.77 8.11 1.00
CA ALA A 124 7.11 7.68 2.36
C ALA A 124 8.26 6.64 2.33
N ALA A 125 8.19 5.68 1.41
CA ALA A 125 9.25 4.68 1.27
C ALA A 125 10.57 5.34 0.86
N ILE A 126 10.53 6.26 -0.10
CA ILE A 126 11.71 7.00 -0.56
C ILE A 126 12.33 7.79 0.59
N SER A 127 11.50 8.47 1.37
CA SER A 127 11.96 9.23 2.53
C SER A 127 12.66 8.33 3.56
N LEU A 128 12.07 7.20 3.89
CA LEU A 128 12.67 6.26 4.83
C LEU A 128 14.02 5.73 4.33
N LEU A 129 14.11 5.40 3.05
CA LEU A 129 15.35 4.88 2.46
C LEU A 129 16.50 5.89 2.56
N LYS A 130 16.22 7.18 2.56
CA LYS A 130 17.25 8.22 2.69
C LYS A 130 17.81 8.31 4.10
N HIS A 131 17.11 7.78 5.09
CA HIS A 131 17.49 7.89 6.51
C HIS A 131 17.92 6.57 7.14
N ILE A 132 17.94 5.53 6.37
CA ILE A 132 18.34 4.18 6.84
C ILE A 132 19.82 3.88 6.45
#